data_c53daef1b3e249d1680dd77d772d9418
#
_entry.id   c53daef1b3e249d1680dd77d772d9418
#
_cell.length_a   1.000
_cell.length_b   1.000
_cell.length_c   1.000
_cell.angle_alpha   90.00
_cell.angle_beta   90.00
_cell.angle_gamma   90.00
#
_symmetry.space_group_name_H-M   'P 1'
#
loop_
_entity.id
_entity.type
_entity.pdbx_description
1 polymer ?
#
loop_
_entity_poly.entity_id
_entity_poly.type
_entity_poly.pdbx_seq_one_letter_code
_entity_poly.pdbx_strand_id
1 'polypeptide(L)'
;MKKSDLKDGMVVEYRNGLRRFVLGDKLLGEHGNANIEEYDEELKYIDGESTLDIVKVYTVESSLCVAIGSIFLNKHLNLIWERVKEIDWAKVPFGTWVIVADHKEELNVDDGEYVMFVGYEPKLEKYPFIVTHSEKDYSSSYAYCMLDPDSEIKEEWYK
;
A
#
# COMPACT_ATOMS: atom_id res chain seq x y z
N MET A 1 10.33 0.03 3.80
CA MET A 1 10.79 0.43 5.16
C MET A 1 10.43 -0.67 6.14
N LYS A 2 11.25 -0.92 7.12
CA LYS A 2 11.02 -1.90 8.19
C LYS A 2 10.82 -1.20 9.52
N LYS A 3 10.29 -1.93 10.51
CA LYS A 3 10.16 -1.44 11.89
C LYS A 3 11.51 -0.96 12.45
N SER A 4 12.58 -1.70 12.18
CA SER A 4 13.95 -1.38 12.60
C SER A 4 14.52 -0.09 11.97
N ASP A 5 13.89 0.45 10.93
CA ASP A 5 14.29 1.71 10.29
C ASP A 5 13.70 2.94 10.98
N LEU A 6 12.68 2.75 11.85
CA LEU A 6 12.07 3.85 12.61
C LEU A 6 13.06 4.41 13.62
N LYS A 7 13.14 5.74 13.68
CA LYS A 7 14.06 6.49 14.57
C LYS A 7 13.30 7.55 15.34
N ASP A 8 13.83 7.90 16.50
CA ASP A 8 13.35 9.03 17.29
C ASP A 8 13.24 10.29 16.44
N GLY A 9 12.15 11.00 16.57
CA GLY A 9 11.89 12.20 15.81
C GLY A 9 11.12 11.99 14.50
N MET A 10 10.89 10.74 14.07
CA MET A 10 10.01 10.45 12.94
C MET A 10 8.54 10.56 13.35
N VAL A 11 7.68 10.79 12.36
CA VAL A 11 6.22 10.72 12.52
C VAL A 11 5.71 9.58 11.63
N VAL A 12 4.90 8.70 12.20
CA VAL A 12 4.19 7.65 11.48
C VAL A 12 2.73 8.04 11.29
N GLU A 13 2.15 7.64 10.16
CA GLU A 13 0.72 7.81 9.87
C GLU A 13 0.09 6.43 9.65
N TYR A 14 -0.99 6.18 10.36
CA TYR A 14 -1.77 4.97 10.24
C TYR A 14 -2.72 5.02 9.04
N ARG A 15 -3.20 3.88 8.61
CA ARG A 15 -4.20 3.78 7.54
C ARG A 15 -5.47 4.58 7.84
N ASN A 16 -5.87 4.72 9.11
CA ASN A 16 -7.00 5.55 9.53
C ASN A 16 -6.68 7.06 9.57
N GLY A 17 -5.48 7.49 9.17
CA GLY A 17 -5.05 8.90 9.12
C GLY A 17 -4.50 9.46 10.44
N LEU A 18 -4.57 8.72 11.55
CA LEU A 18 -3.97 9.16 12.81
C LEU A 18 -2.44 9.17 12.72
N ARG A 19 -1.83 10.16 13.36
CA ARG A 19 -0.37 10.32 13.39
C ARG A 19 0.19 10.13 14.77
N ARG A 20 1.40 9.59 14.82
CA ARG A 20 2.15 9.42 16.07
C ARG A 20 3.61 9.75 15.87
N PHE A 21 4.21 10.31 16.92
CA PHE A 21 5.62 10.65 16.99
C PHE A 21 6.42 9.49 17.57
N VAL A 22 7.52 9.11 16.96
CA VAL A 22 8.41 8.03 17.41
C VAL A 22 9.35 8.56 18.47
N LEU A 23 9.36 7.91 19.66
CA LEU A 23 10.29 8.20 20.75
C LEU A 23 10.63 6.92 21.52
N GLY A 24 11.84 6.41 21.34
CA GLY A 24 12.27 5.13 21.87
C GLY A 24 11.39 3.99 21.34
N ASP A 25 10.79 3.25 22.26
CA ASP A 25 9.85 2.15 22.00
C ASP A 25 8.38 2.61 21.88
N LYS A 26 8.13 3.92 21.95
CA LYS A 26 6.76 4.49 21.97
C LYS A 26 6.41 5.23 20.71
N LEU A 27 5.12 5.15 20.37
CA LEU A 27 4.44 5.94 19.37
C LEU A 27 3.48 6.89 20.08
N LEU A 28 3.86 8.16 20.23
CA LEU A 28 3.15 9.18 21.00
C LEU A 28 2.17 9.94 20.12
N GLY A 29 0.93 10.09 20.52
CA GLY A 29 -0.10 10.81 19.78
C GLY A 29 -1.04 11.62 20.66
N GLU A 30 -1.85 12.48 20.03
CA GLU A 30 -2.81 13.34 20.75
C GLU A 30 -3.88 12.55 21.51
N HIS A 31 -4.25 11.37 21.01
CA HIS A 31 -5.33 10.54 21.55
C HIS A 31 -4.84 9.24 22.18
N GLY A 32 -3.62 9.21 22.70
CA GLY A 32 -3.04 8.05 23.36
C GLY A 32 -1.73 7.60 22.71
N ASN A 33 -1.10 6.62 23.33
CA ASN A 33 0.19 6.08 22.93
C ASN A 33 0.05 4.62 22.51
N ALA A 34 0.95 4.14 21.66
CA ALA A 34 1.13 2.74 21.31
C ALA A 34 2.60 2.36 21.49
N ASN A 35 2.90 1.06 21.47
CA ASN A 35 4.27 0.57 21.51
C ASN A 35 4.70 0.11 20.12
N ILE A 36 5.97 0.33 19.77
CA ILE A 36 6.52 -0.17 18.49
C ILE A 36 6.47 -1.71 18.43
N GLU A 37 6.51 -2.39 19.56
CA GLU A 37 6.41 -3.85 19.65
C GLU A 37 5.05 -4.41 19.22
N GLU A 38 4.01 -3.58 19.15
CA GLU A 38 2.69 -3.95 18.64
C GLU A 38 2.66 -4.10 17.11
N TYR A 39 3.80 -3.87 16.45
CA TYR A 39 3.97 -3.94 14.98
C TYR A 39 4.99 -5.00 14.59
N ASP A 40 4.74 -5.68 13.48
CA ASP A 40 5.71 -6.57 12.83
C ASP A 40 6.81 -5.78 12.09
N GLU A 41 7.78 -6.49 11.47
CA GLU A 41 8.85 -5.84 10.71
C GLU A 41 8.38 -5.10 9.47
N GLU A 42 7.22 -5.46 8.92
CA GLU A 42 6.58 -4.80 7.79
C GLU A 42 5.68 -3.63 8.20
N LEU A 43 5.70 -3.22 9.49
CA LEU A 43 4.89 -2.13 10.04
C LEU A 43 3.37 -2.40 10.01
N LYS A 44 2.97 -3.68 10.04
CA LYS A 44 1.58 -4.09 10.21
C LYS A 44 1.27 -4.30 11.69
N TYR A 45 0.07 -3.95 12.10
CA TYR A 45 -0.39 -4.17 13.47
C TYR A 45 -0.60 -5.66 13.73
N ILE A 46 0.06 -6.21 14.76
CA ILE A 46 0.14 -7.66 15.00
C ILE A 46 -1.24 -8.28 15.29
N ASP A 47 -2.13 -7.56 15.96
CA ASP A 47 -3.48 -8.05 16.28
C ASP A 47 -4.45 -8.07 15.08
N GLY A 48 -3.97 -7.67 13.89
CA GLY A 48 -4.69 -7.80 12.63
C GLY A 48 -5.68 -6.69 12.33
N GLU A 49 -5.77 -5.62 13.14
CA GLU A 49 -6.56 -4.45 12.82
C GLU A 49 -5.83 -3.58 11.79
N SER A 50 -6.11 -3.79 10.51
CA SER A 50 -5.42 -3.15 9.39
C SER A 50 -5.53 -1.63 9.36
N THR A 51 -6.54 -1.04 10.02
CA THR A 51 -6.68 0.43 10.16
C THR A 51 -5.55 1.06 10.97
N LEU A 52 -4.88 0.26 11.81
CA LEU A 52 -3.73 0.66 12.61
C LEU A 52 -2.38 0.35 11.93
N ASP A 53 -2.37 -0.24 10.74
CA ASP A 53 -1.14 -0.41 9.97
C ASP A 53 -0.48 0.95 9.72
N ILE A 54 0.84 1.03 9.90
CA ILE A 54 1.61 2.21 9.51
C ILE A 54 1.73 2.22 7.99
N VAL A 55 1.24 3.28 7.36
CA VAL A 55 1.21 3.42 5.90
C VAL A 55 2.09 4.54 5.38
N LYS A 56 2.47 5.50 6.23
CA LYS A 56 3.42 6.56 5.88
C LYS A 56 4.38 6.85 7.02
N VAL A 57 5.58 7.26 6.66
CA VAL A 57 6.60 7.74 7.61
C VAL A 57 7.17 9.06 7.11
N TYR A 58 7.33 9.98 8.03
CA TYR A 58 7.82 11.32 7.79
C TYR A 58 9.01 11.64 8.67
N THR A 59 9.88 12.53 8.20
CA THR A 59 10.79 13.30 9.07
C THR A 59 10.17 14.64 9.39
N VAL A 60 10.48 15.17 10.57
CA VAL A 60 10.09 16.53 10.97
C VAL A 60 11.18 17.49 10.56
N GLU A 61 10.82 18.63 10.00
CA GLU A 61 11.77 19.66 9.62
C GLU A 61 12.46 20.25 10.86
N SER A 62 13.77 20.04 10.98
CA SER A 62 14.56 20.29 12.19
C SER A 62 14.77 21.78 12.52
N SER A 63 14.42 22.70 11.62
CA SER A 63 14.60 24.15 11.79
C SER A 63 13.53 24.81 12.68
N LEU A 64 12.54 24.04 13.12
CA LEU A 64 11.39 24.57 13.83
C LEU A 64 11.41 24.12 15.30
N CYS A 65 11.57 25.09 16.22
CA CYS A 65 11.12 24.95 17.59
C CYS A 65 9.58 24.86 17.61
N VAL A 66 9.05 23.71 17.24
CA VAL A 66 7.59 23.51 17.10
C VAL A 66 7.03 23.05 18.44
N ALA A 67 5.93 23.62 18.85
CA ALA A 67 5.15 23.05 19.94
C ALA A 67 4.72 21.62 19.54
N ILE A 68 4.75 20.67 20.48
CA ILE A 68 4.47 19.23 20.22
C ILE A 68 3.19 19.04 19.40
N GLY A 69 2.13 19.81 19.66
CA GLY A 69 0.86 19.74 18.91
C GLY A 69 0.94 20.19 17.45
N SER A 70 2.00 20.90 17.04
CA SER A 70 2.17 21.34 15.64
C SER A 70 3.06 20.41 14.82
N ILE A 71 3.72 19.42 15.45
CA ILE A 71 4.57 18.44 14.76
C ILE A 71 3.76 17.63 13.71
N PHE A 72 2.48 17.43 13.96
CA PHE A 72 1.61 16.65 13.08
C PHE A 72 1.04 17.45 11.88
N LEU A 73 1.35 18.74 11.77
CA LEU A 73 0.89 19.55 10.64
C LEU A 73 1.70 19.25 9.38
N ASN A 74 1.03 19.02 8.25
CA ASN A 74 1.65 18.65 6.96
C ASN A 74 2.80 19.57 6.56
N LYS A 75 2.71 20.86 6.85
CA LYS A 75 3.76 21.84 6.50
C LYS A 75 5.12 21.62 7.18
N HIS A 76 5.17 20.75 8.19
CA HIS A 76 6.38 20.44 8.95
C HIS A 76 6.86 19.00 8.72
N LEU A 77 6.15 18.24 7.88
CA LEU A 77 6.39 16.83 7.63
C LEU A 77 6.93 16.63 6.21
N ASN A 78 8.10 15.99 6.13
CA ASN A 78 8.66 15.53 4.86
C ASN A 78 8.44 14.02 4.76
N LEU A 79 7.61 13.60 3.79
CA LEU A 79 7.34 12.18 3.52
C LEU A 79 8.64 11.49 3.09
N ILE A 80 9.03 10.43 3.80
CA ILE A 80 10.22 9.62 3.47
C ILE A 80 9.88 8.20 3.05
N TRP A 81 8.69 7.72 3.40
CA TRP A 81 8.21 6.42 2.98
C TRP A 81 6.69 6.38 2.99
N GLU A 82 6.14 5.72 1.99
CA GLU A 82 4.72 5.38 1.89
C GLU A 82 4.59 3.91 1.50
N ARG A 83 3.66 3.20 2.17
CA ARG A 83 3.33 1.82 1.81
C ARG A 83 2.69 1.81 0.42
N VAL A 84 3.26 1.03 -0.47
CA VAL A 84 2.63 0.78 -1.77
C VAL A 84 1.28 0.09 -1.50
N LYS A 85 0.20 0.68 -1.98
CA LYS A 85 -1.11 0.07 -1.90
C LYS A 85 -1.09 -1.22 -2.73
N GLU A 86 -1.35 -2.35 -2.08
CA GLU A 86 -1.48 -3.63 -2.76
C GLU A 86 -2.93 -3.85 -3.18
N ILE A 87 -3.14 -4.23 -4.42
CA ILE A 87 -4.46 -4.59 -4.93
C ILE A 87 -4.90 -5.92 -4.30
N ASP A 88 -6.11 -5.92 -3.76
CA ASP A 88 -6.83 -7.14 -3.39
C ASP A 88 -7.57 -7.66 -4.62
N TRP A 89 -6.89 -8.48 -5.40
CA TRP A 89 -7.41 -8.99 -6.67
C TRP A 89 -8.72 -9.77 -6.52
N ALA A 90 -9.03 -10.28 -5.32
CA ALA A 90 -10.32 -10.92 -5.06
C ALA A 90 -11.51 -9.94 -5.05
N LYS A 91 -11.23 -8.63 -4.89
CA LYS A 91 -12.24 -7.56 -4.90
C LYS A 91 -12.35 -6.84 -6.24
N VAL A 92 -11.40 -7.04 -7.14
CA VAL A 92 -11.45 -6.44 -8.48
C VAL A 92 -12.59 -7.08 -9.28
N PRO A 93 -13.55 -6.30 -9.82
CA PRO A 93 -14.68 -6.85 -10.54
C PRO A 93 -14.27 -7.50 -11.88
N PHE A 94 -15.05 -8.50 -12.29
CA PHE A 94 -15.02 -9.02 -13.65
C PHE A 94 -15.23 -7.87 -14.66
N GLY A 95 -14.47 -7.89 -15.77
CA GLY A 95 -14.56 -6.89 -16.83
C GLY A 95 -13.76 -5.62 -16.58
N THR A 96 -13.03 -5.51 -15.45
CA THR A 96 -12.07 -4.42 -15.25
C THR A 96 -10.93 -4.52 -16.26
N TRP A 97 -10.57 -3.40 -16.89
CA TRP A 97 -9.40 -3.35 -17.76
C TRP A 97 -8.12 -3.46 -16.97
N VAL A 98 -7.25 -4.34 -17.40
CA VAL A 98 -5.95 -4.63 -16.78
C VAL A 98 -4.87 -4.75 -17.85
N ILE A 99 -3.64 -4.56 -17.42
CA ILE A 99 -2.44 -4.84 -18.19
C ILE A 99 -1.80 -6.09 -17.61
N VAL A 100 -1.45 -7.04 -18.46
CA VAL A 100 -0.86 -8.31 -18.06
C VAL A 100 0.45 -8.58 -18.78
N ALA A 101 1.30 -9.40 -18.16
CA ALA A 101 2.55 -9.85 -18.76
C ALA A 101 3.00 -11.19 -18.13
N ASP A 102 3.82 -11.94 -18.85
CA ASP A 102 4.46 -13.15 -18.34
C ASP A 102 5.78 -12.86 -17.60
N HIS A 103 6.38 -11.69 -17.85
CA HIS A 103 7.58 -11.21 -17.18
C HIS A 103 7.32 -9.87 -16.51
N LYS A 104 7.86 -9.68 -15.30
CA LYS A 104 7.62 -8.48 -14.50
C LYS A 104 8.12 -7.20 -15.17
N GLU A 105 9.19 -7.29 -15.93
CA GLU A 105 9.80 -6.18 -16.65
C GLU A 105 8.92 -5.66 -17.79
N GLU A 106 8.04 -6.51 -18.34
CA GLU A 106 7.10 -6.20 -19.41
C GLU A 106 5.75 -5.67 -18.87
N LEU A 107 5.57 -5.68 -17.54
CA LEU A 107 4.34 -5.20 -16.90
C LEU A 107 4.35 -3.66 -16.83
N ASN A 108 4.04 -3.02 -17.94
CA ASN A 108 3.93 -1.57 -18.08
C ASN A 108 2.94 -1.21 -19.20
N VAL A 109 2.63 0.07 -19.38
CA VAL A 109 1.66 0.56 -20.37
C VAL A 109 2.11 0.45 -21.83
N ASP A 110 3.42 0.35 -22.07
CA ASP A 110 3.97 0.34 -23.43
C ASP A 110 4.13 -1.09 -23.97
N ASP A 111 4.50 -2.05 -23.10
CA ASP A 111 4.84 -3.43 -23.51
C ASP A 111 3.81 -4.47 -23.06
N GLY A 112 3.01 -4.16 -22.03
CA GLY A 112 2.01 -5.07 -21.49
C GLY A 112 0.79 -5.24 -22.40
N GLU A 113 0.09 -6.36 -22.24
CA GLU A 113 -1.12 -6.65 -23.01
C GLU A 113 -2.37 -6.13 -22.30
N TYR A 114 -3.18 -5.30 -22.97
CA TYR A 114 -4.45 -4.78 -22.46
C TYR A 114 -5.58 -5.80 -22.65
N VAL A 115 -6.18 -6.21 -21.54
CA VAL A 115 -7.20 -7.27 -21.52
C VAL A 115 -8.24 -7.00 -20.43
N MET A 116 -9.34 -7.75 -20.44
CA MET A 116 -10.35 -7.69 -19.38
C MET A 116 -10.08 -8.74 -18.31
N PHE A 117 -10.08 -8.32 -17.05
CA PHE A 117 -9.93 -9.18 -15.88
C PHE A 117 -11.14 -10.10 -15.72
N VAL A 118 -10.89 -11.39 -15.53
CA VAL A 118 -11.89 -12.42 -15.27
C VAL A 118 -11.86 -12.85 -13.80
N GLY A 119 -10.67 -13.03 -13.24
CA GLY A 119 -10.52 -13.45 -11.87
C GLY A 119 -9.08 -13.66 -11.44
N TYR A 120 -8.92 -13.87 -10.15
CA TYR A 120 -7.65 -14.18 -9.50
C TYR A 120 -7.75 -15.52 -8.77
N GLU A 121 -6.94 -16.49 -9.15
CA GLU A 121 -6.88 -17.82 -8.53
C GLU A 121 -5.47 -18.06 -7.97
N PRO A 122 -5.25 -17.75 -6.67
CA PRO A 122 -3.93 -17.83 -6.05
C PRO A 122 -3.36 -19.25 -5.99
N LYS A 123 -4.19 -20.29 -6.18
CA LYS A 123 -3.71 -21.68 -6.27
C LYS A 123 -2.96 -21.97 -7.57
N LEU A 124 -3.14 -21.14 -8.57
CA LEU A 124 -2.38 -21.19 -9.81
C LEU A 124 -1.06 -20.43 -9.63
N GLU A 125 -0.14 -20.94 -8.82
CA GLU A 125 1.07 -20.28 -8.33
C GLU A 125 1.86 -19.50 -9.41
N LYS A 126 1.92 -20.04 -10.62
CA LYS A 126 2.70 -19.42 -11.71
C LYS A 126 1.91 -18.40 -12.53
N TYR A 127 0.62 -18.61 -12.74
CA TYR A 127 -0.25 -17.78 -13.59
C TYR A 127 -1.60 -17.52 -12.92
N PRO A 128 -1.64 -16.75 -11.83
CA PRO A 128 -2.84 -16.58 -11.01
C PRO A 128 -3.90 -15.64 -11.61
N PHE A 129 -3.56 -14.86 -12.62
CA PHE A 129 -4.44 -13.84 -13.20
C PHE A 129 -5.13 -14.42 -14.45
N ILE A 130 -6.45 -14.56 -14.38
CA ILE A 130 -7.29 -15.06 -15.46
C ILE A 130 -7.91 -13.85 -16.15
N VAL A 131 -7.76 -13.76 -17.47
CA VAL A 131 -8.22 -12.64 -18.29
C VAL A 131 -8.90 -13.14 -19.57
N THR A 132 -9.66 -12.25 -20.22
CA THR A 132 -10.22 -12.51 -21.54
C THR A 132 -9.89 -11.37 -22.49
N HIS A 133 -9.68 -11.73 -23.75
CA HIS A 133 -9.50 -10.76 -24.85
C HIS A 133 -10.88 -10.40 -25.40
N SER A 134 -11.16 -9.12 -25.59
CA SER A 134 -12.47 -8.62 -26.01
C SER A 134 -12.99 -9.20 -27.34
N GLU A 135 -12.10 -9.76 -28.15
CA GLU A 135 -12.41 -10.29 -29.50
C GLU A 135 -12.33 -11.83 -29.58
N LYS A 136 -12.01 -12.51 -28.47
CA LYS A 136 -11.75 -13.94 -28.46
C LYS A 136 -12.56 -14.64 -27.36
N ASP A 137 -13.28 -15.69 -27.72
CA ASP A 137 -14.08 -16.50 -26.79
C ASP A 137 -13.26 -17.37 -25.82
N TYR A 138 -11.99 -17.06 -25.57
CA TYR A 138 -11.15 -17.82 -24.66
C TYR A 138 -10.51 -16.95 -23.58
N SER A 139 -10.30 -17.54 -22.43
CA SER A 139 -9.53 -16.94 -21.33
C SER A 139 -8.08 -17.42 -21.35
N SER A 140 -7.18 -16.53 -20.99
CA SER A 140 -5.75 -16.80 -20.79
C SER A 140 -5.35 -16.53 -19.34
N SER A 141 -4.21 -17.07 -18.92
CA SER A 141 -3.68 -16.86 -17.58
C SER A 141 -2.27 -16.25 -17.66
N TYR A 142 -1.98 -15.27 -16.79
CA TYR A 142 -0.72 -14.53 -16.77
C TYR A 142 -0.08 -14.54 -15.38
N ALA A 143 1.25 -14.37 -15.36
CA ALA A 143 2.03 -14.32 -14.13
C ALA A 143 1.90 -12.99 -13.38
N TYR A 144 1.77 -11.89 -14.12
CA TYR A 144 1.72 -10.53 -13.58
C TYR A 144 0.53 -9.77 -14.14
N CYS A 145 -0.02 -8.89 -13.29
CA CYS A 145 -1.17 -8.07 -13.63
C CYS A 145 -1.09 -6.72 -12.91
N MET A 146 -1.48 -5.65 -13.57
CA MET A 146 -1.71 -4.34 -12.98
C MET A 146 -3.03 -3.77 -13.49
N LEU A 147 -3.66 -2.91 -12.70
CA LEU A 147 -4.83 -2.16 -13.16
C LEU A 147 -4.41 -1.20 -14.27
N ASP A 148 -5.28 -1.05 -15.26
CA ASP A 148 -5.11 -0.01 -16.25
C ASP A 148 -5.12 1.37 -15.56
N PRO A 149 -4.07 2.21 -15.75
CA PRO A 149 -3.99 3.53 -15.11
C PRO A 149 -5.16 4.46 -15.41
N ASP A 150 -5.82 4.28 -16.55
CA ASP A 150 -6.98 5.07 -16.98
C ASP A 150 -8.31 4.52 -16.41
N SER A 151 -8.28 3.37 -15.75
CA SER A 151 -9.44 2.79 -15.07
C SER A 151 -9.77 3.54 -13.78
N GLU A 152 -11.06 3.70 -13.47
CA GLU A 152 -11.53 4.23 -12.18
C GLU A 152 -11.26 3.21 -11.07
N ILE A 153 -10.12 3.37 -10.38
CA ILE A 153 -9.68 2.49 -9.30
C ILE A 153 -10.38 2.87 -8.00
N LYS A 154 -11.10 1.92 -7.40
CA LYS A 154 -11.81 2.16 -6.13
C LYS A 154 -10.94 1.82 -4.93
N GLU A 155 -11.01 2.62 -3.87
CA GLU A 155 -10.28 2.40 -2.61
C GLU A 155 -10.57 1.03 -1.99
N GLU A 156 -11.78 0.49 -2.16
CA GLU A 156 -12.16 -0.84 -1.66
C GLU A 156 -11.40 -2.01 -2.30
N TRP A 157 -10.73 -1.78 -3.45
CA TRP A 157 -9.92 -2.81 -4.11
C TRP A 157 -8.51 -2.96 -3.52
N TYR A 158 -8.15 -2.13 -2.59
CA TYR A 158 -6.87 -2.24 -1.88
C TYR A 158 -6.99 -3.10 -0.61
N LYS A 159 -5.85 -3.74 -0.24
CA LYS A 159 -5.69 -4.49 1.01
C LYS A 159 -5.49 -3.55 2.17
#